data_2f1135042c90547a488d28db5d1caba6
#
_entry.id   2f1135042c90547a488d28db5d1caba6
#
_cell.length_a   1.000
_cell.length_b   1.000
_cell.length_c   1.000
_cell.angle_alpha   90.00
_cell.angle_beta   90.00
_cell.angle_gamma   90.00
#
_symmetry.space_group_name_H-M   'P 1'
#
loop_
_entity.id
_entity.type
_entity.pdbx_description
1 polymer ?
#
loop_
_entity_poly.entity_id
_entity_poly.type
_entity_poly.pdbx_seq_one_letter_code
_entity_poly.pdbx_strand_id
1 'polypeptide(L)'
;MNTASVAGLISPPGSGAYNVTKHAVVTLSESLYHDLRERGSDVGVSVLCPAYVPTRITESERNRPKELLVSEKSDQTLAREAMLRKAVASGKISADQVAQAVVAAVKEERFYILTHPRIKGAIRARMEDILEERAPRNPMAL
;
A
#
# COMPACT_ATOMS: atom_id res chain seq x y z
N MET A 1 -13.61 5.18 -3.99
CA MET A 1 -12.32 5.08 -3.29
C MET A 1 -11.76 3.67 -3.43
N ASN A 2 -10.47 3.56 -3.78
CA ASN A 2 -9.75 2.30 -3.92
C ASN A 2 -8.74 2.12 -2.77
N THR A 3 -8.43 0.87 -2.38
CA THR A 3 -7.48 0.59 -1.31
C THR A 3 -6.20 -0.05 -1.88
N ALA A 4 -5.15 0.74 -1.95
CA ALA A 4 -3.81 0.29 -2.29
C ALA A 4 -2.98 -0.04 -1.02
N SER A 5 -1.80 0.50 -0.92
CA SER A 5 -0.84 0.43 0.20
C SER A 5 0.29 1.42 -0.07
N VAL A 6 1.08 1.76 0.92
CA VAL A 6 2.39 2.41 0.68
C VAL A 6 3.27 1.59 -0.26
N ALA A 7 3.12 0.27 -0.28
CA ALA A 7 3.77 -0.63 -1.25
C ALA A 7 3.31 -0.42 -2.71
N GLY A 8 2.31 0.39 -2.96
CA GLY A 8 1.93 0.89 -4.29
C GLY A 8 2.63 2.18 -4.70
N LEU A 9 3.39 2.78 -3.79
CA LEU A 9 4.12 4.03 -4.01
C LEU A 9 5.64 3.87 -3.85
N ILE A 10 6.05 2.82 -3.13
CA ILE A 10 7.44 2.42 -2.94
C ILE A 10 7.58 0.93 -3.20
N SER A 11 8.80 0.42 -3.33
CA SER A 11 9.06 -0.99 -3.65
C SER A 11 9.92 -1.67 -2.57
N PRO A 12 9.35 -1.98 -1.38
CA PRO A 12 10.10 -2.65 -0.33
C PRO A 12 10.57 -4.04 -0.78
N PRO A 13 11.77 -4.48 -0.37
CA PRO A 13 12.30 -5.78 -0.73
C PRO A 13 11.46 -6.93 -0.17
N GLY A 14 11.48 -8.07 -0.84
CA GLY A 14 10.81 -9.30 -0.40
C GLY A 14 9.30 -9.35 -0.62
N SER A 15 8.72 -8.35 -1.28
CA SER A 15 7.26 -8.25 -1.49
C SER A 15 6.89 -7.99 -2.96
N GLY A 16 7.70 -8.49 -3.92
CA GLY A 16 7.58 -8.14 -5.33
C GLY A 16 6.16 -8.28 -5.90
N ALA A 17 5.54 -9.45 -5.77
CA ALA A 17 4.18 -9.67 -6.26
C ALA A 17 3.15 -8.72 -5.59
N TYR A 18 3.26 -8.52 -4.28
CA TYR A 18 2.40 -7.58 -3.56
C TYR A 18 2.61 -6.14 -4.03
N ASN A 19 3.87 -5.71 -4.20
CA ASN A 19 4.19 -4.37 -4.72
C ASN A 19 3.55 -4.15 -6.10
N VAL A 20 3.66 -5.12 -7.02
CA VAL A 20 3.05 -5.06 -8.36
C VAL A 20 1.53 -4.85 -8.24
N THR A 21 0.84 -5.65 -7.43
CA THR A 21 -0.63 -5.53 -7.27
C THR A 21 -1.02 -4.16 -6.71
N LYS A 22 -0.24 -3.61 -5.77
CA LYS A 22 -0.55 -2.32 -5.14
C LYS A 22 -0.18 -1.11 -6.02
N HIS A 23 0.88 -1.20 -6.81
CA HIS A 23 1.17 -0.21 -7.86
C HIS A 23 0.06 -0.21 -8.92
N ALA A 24 -0.42 -1.38 -9.33
CA ALA A 24 -1.54 -1.48 -10.27
C ALA A 24 -2.81 -0.79 -9.76
N VAL A 25 -3.15 -0.92 -8.47
CA VAL A 25 -4.30 -0.21 -7.88
C VAL A 25 -4.10 1.30 -7.89
N VAL A 26 -2.89 1.81 -7.62
CA VAL A 26 -2.59 3.25 -7.69
C VAL A 26 -2.76 3.74 -9.11
N THR A 27 -2.08 3.12 -10.08
CA THR A 27 -2.15 3.50 -11.50
C THR A 27 -3.57 3.43 -12.05
N LEU A 28 -4.32 2.38 -11.73
CA LEU A 28 -5.73 2.28 -12.13
C LEU A 28 -6.57 3.43 -11.56
N SER A 29 -6.31 3.84 -10.32
CA SER A 29 -7.03 4.96 -9.69
C SER A 29 -6.70 6.30 -10.35
N GLU A 30 -5.43 6.51 -10.72
CA GLU A 30 -4.97 7.69 -11.44
C GLU A 30 -5.61 7.77 -12.83
N SER A 31 -5.58 6.67 -13.59
CA SER A 31 -6.23 6.57 -14.90
C SER A 31 -7.73 6.84 -14.80
N LEU A 32 -8.41 6.21 -13.85
CA LEU A 32 -9.84 6.43 -13.62
C LEU A 32 -10.16 7.89 -13.28
N TYR A 33 -9.30 8.56 -12.49
CA TYR A 33 -9.47 9.97 -12.18
C TYR A 33 -9.42 10.82 -13.46
N HIS A 34 -8.43 10.59 -14.32
CA HIS A 34 -8.30 11.31 -15.59
C HIS A 34 -9.46 11.03 -16.54
N ASP A 35 -9.84 9.75 -16.72
CA ASP A 35 -10.96 9.35 -17.58
C ASP A 35 -12.29 10.03 -17.18
N LEU A 36 -12.54 10.14 -15.87
CA LEU A 36 -13.74 10.79 -15.35
C LEU A 36 -13.69 12.31 -15.58
N ARG A 37 -12.54 12.96 -15.40
CA ARG A 37 -12.37 14.40 -15.69
C ARG A 37 -12.55 14.72 -17.16
N GLU A 38 -11.98 13.93 -18.06
CA GLU A 38 -12.15 14.09 -19.51
C GLU A 38 -13.61 13.98 -19.97
N ARG A 39 -14.39 13.16 -19.28
CA ARG A 39 -15.83 13.00 -19.53
C ARG A 39 -16.71 14.04 -18.83
N GLY A 40 -16.14 15.01 -18.12
CA GLY A 40 -16.89 16.00 -17.35
C GLY A 40 -17.69 15.42 -16.19
N SER A 41 -17.28 14.27 -15.65
CA SER A 41 -17.97 13.61 -14.55
C SER A 41 -17.62 14.26 -13.20
N ASP A 42 -18.62 14.46 -12.35
CA ASP A 42 -18.45 14.93 -10.97
C ASP A 42 -18.07 13.84 -9.97
N VAL A 43 -17.92 12.59 -10.42
CA VAL A 43 -17.53 11.48 -9.56
C VAL A 43 -16.10 11.66 -9.07
N GLY A 44 -15.91 11.76 -7.75
CA GLY A 44 -14.61 11.85 -7.10
C GLY A 44 -13.92 10.48 -7.00
N VAL A 45 -12.58 10.50 -7.15
CA VAL A 45 -11.73 9.32 -6.98
C VAL A 45 -10.72 9.58 -5.88
N SER A 46 -10.53 8.59 -5.00
CA SER A 46 -9.49 8.60 -3.97
C SER A 46 -8.78 7.25 -3.90
N VAL A 47 -7.51 7.24 -3.58
CA VAL A 47 -6.72 6.03 -3.35
C VAL A 47 -6.10 6.06 -1.95
N LEU A 48 -6.47 5.07 -1.13
CA LEU A 48 -5.94 4.89 0.23
C LEU A 48 -4.63 4.09 0.16
N CYS A 49 -3.55 4.66 0.70
CA CYS A 49 -2.24 4.05 0.75
C CYS A 49 -1.74 3.93 2.21
N PRO A 50 -2.25 3.00 3.02
CA PRO A 50 -1.81 2.83 4.39
C PRO A 50 -0.47 2.08 4.45
N ALA A 51 0.29 2.30 5.53
CA ALA A 51 1.38 1.43 5.94
C ALA A 51 0.86 0.33 6.88
N TYR A 52 1.60 -0.01 7.93
CA TYR A 52 1.17 -1.04 8.88
C TYR A 52 0.04 -0.55 9.79
N VAL A 53 -1.09 -1.24 9.72
CA VAL A 53 -2.27 -1.01 10.55
C VAL A 53 -2.58 -2.32 11.28
N PRO A 54 -2.75 -2.32 12.60
CA PRO A 54 -3.08 -3.53 13.38
C PRO A 54 -4.43 -4.10 12.97
N THR A 55 -4.39 -5.09 12.08
CA THR A 55 -5.54 -5.80 11.52
C THR A 55 -5.20 -7.27 11.35
N ARG A 56 -6.17 -8.07 10.92
CA ARG A 56 -5.97 -9.50 10.62
C ARG A 56 -5.36 -9.77 9.23
N ILE A 57 -4.69 -8.80 8.61
CA ILE A 57 -4.09 -8.96 7.27
C ILE A 57 -3.05 -10.08 7.24
N THR A 58 -2.34 -10.31 8.34
CA THR A 58 -1.33 -11.38 8.45
C THR A 58 -1.92 -12.78 8.60
N GLU A 59 -3.25 -12.88 8.71
CA GLU A 59 -3.98 -14.15 8.78
C GLU A 59 -4.66 -14.49 7.45
N SER A 60 -4.15 -13.99 6.33
CA SER A 60 -4.75 -14.14 4.99
C SER A 60 -4.90 -15.60 4.54
N GLU A 61 -4.10 -16.52 5.07
CA GLU A 61 -4.21 -17.96 4.81
C GLU A 61 -5.61 -18.53 5.13
N ARG A 62 -6.36 -17.92 6.08
CA ARG A 62 -7.75 -18.32 6.40
C ARG A 62 -8.72 -18.21 5.21
N ASN A 63 -8.37 -17.38 4.22
CA ASN A 63 -9.19 -17.14 3.02
C ASN A 63 -8.66 -17.91 1.80
N ARG A 64 -7.56 -18.68 1.95
CA ARG A 64 -6.97 -19.45 0.85
C ARG A 64 -7.81 -20.70 0.60
N PRO A 65 -8.13 -21.02 -0.66
CA PRO A 65 -8.74 -22.29 -1.01
C PRO A 65 -7.88 -23.46 -0.51
N LYS A 66 -8.53 -24.51 0.00
CA LYS A 66 -7.82 -25.66 0.62
C LYS A 66 -6.83 -26.33 -0.32
N GLU A 67 -7.17 -26.41 -1.59
CA GLU A 67 -6.35 -27.00 -2.67
C GLU A 67 -5.09 -26.18 -2.98
N LEU A 68 -5.04 -24.92 -2.55
CA LEU A 68 -3.90 -24.03 -2.73
C LEU A 68 -3.07 -23.83 -1.45
N LEU A 69 -3.41 -24.54 -0.37
CA LEU A 69 -2.62 -24.49 0.85
C LEU A 69 -1.23 -25.08 0.62
N VAL A 70 -0.20 -24.35 1.03
CA VAL A 70 1.18 -24.83 0.98
C VAL A 70 1.44 -25.64 2.23
N SER A 71 1.79 -26.92 2.07
CA SER A 71 2.04 -27.86 3.18
C SER A 71 3.32 -27.53 3.95
N GLU A 72 4.34 -27.04 3.26
CA GLU A 72 5.63 -26.71 3.86
C GLU A 72 6.09 -25.32 3.45
N LYS A 73 6.51 -24.51 4.43
CA LYS A 73 7.09 -23.19 4.21
C LYS A 73 8.57 -23.24 4.53
N SER A 74 9.40 -22.60 3.71
CA SER A 74 10.83 -22.45 4.02
C SER A 74 11.05 -21.60 5.26
N ASP A 75 12.17 -21.79 5.96
CA ASP A 75 12.57 -20.98 7.13
C ASP A 75 12.60 -19.50 6.80
N GLN A 76 13.04 -19.14 5.60
CA GLN A 76 13.04 -17.75 5.13
C GLN A 76 11.62 -17.19 5.02
N THR A 77 10.66 -17.98 4.56
CA THR A 77 9.23 -17.58 4.49
C THR A 77 8.68 -17.37 5.90
N LEU A 78 8.93 -18.30 6.81
CA LEU A 78 8.48 -18.20 8.20
C LEU A 78 9.07 -16.98 8.92
N ALA A 79 10.36 -16.71 8.72
CA ALA A 79 11.02 -15.53 9.28
C ALA A 79 10.40 -14.22 8.76
N ARG A 80 10.11 -14.13 7.44
CA ARG A 80 9.44 -12.96 6.84
C ARG A 80 8.03 -12.77 7.37
N GLU A 81 7.26 -13.84 7.50
CA GLU A 81 5.91 -13.78 8.08
C GLU A 81 5.95 -13.30 9.53
N ALA A 82 6.91 -13.77 10.32
CA ALA A 82 7.09 -13.33 11.71
C ALA A 82 7.44 -11.82 11.78
N MET A 83 8.34 -11.35 10.92
CA MET A 83 8.68 -9.92 10.82
C MET A 83 7.46 -9.09 10.42
N LEU A 84 6.68 -9.54 9.43
CA LEU A 84 5.47 -8.85 8.99
C LEU A 84 4.42 -8.79 10.11
N ARG A 85 4.18 -9.90 10.83
CA ARG A 85 3.26 -9.91 11.98
C ARG A 85 3.68 -8.90 13.04
N LYS A 86 4.97 -8.86 13.38
CA LYS A 86 5.51 -7.89 14.34
C LYS A 86 5.31 -6.45 13.85
N ALA A 87 5.61 -6.17 12.58
CA ALA A 87 5.44 -4.84 11.98
C ALA A 87 3.96 -4.40 11.99
N VAL A 88 3.04 -5.28 11.61
CA VAL A 88 1.59 -5.00 11.63
C VAL A 88 1.11 -4.77 13.06
N ALA A 89 1.50 -5.63 14.01
CA ALA A 89 1.11 -5.48 15.42
C ALA A 89 1.66 -4.19 16.06
N SER A 90 2.81 -3.70 15.60
CA SER A 90 3.41 -2.44 16.07
C SER A 90 2.86 -1.18 15.41
N GLY A 91 1.90 -1.30 14.50
CA GLY A 91 1.25 -0.18 13.83
C GLY A 91 0.62 0.78 14.85
N LYS A 92 0.90 2.09 14.67
CA LYS A 92 0.48 3.12 15.64
C LYS A 92 -0.88 3.74 15.32
N ILE A 93 -1.44 3.45 14.14
CA ILE A 93 -2.70 4.00 13.66
C ILE A 93 -3.72 2.87 13.62
N SER A 94 -4.85 3.03 14.31
CA SER A 94 -5.93 2.04 14.34
C SER A 94 -6.71 2.01 13.01
N ALA A 95 -7.45 0.93 12.78
CA ALA A 95 -8.35 0.82 11.63
C ALA A 95 -9.41 1.94 11.63
N ASP A 96 -9.93 2.32 12.82
CA ASP A 96 -10.89 3.42 12.94
C ASP A 96 -10.29 4.78 12.56
N GLN A 97 -9.04 5.04 12.97
CA GLN A 97 -8.35 6.25 12.57
C GLN A 97 -8.12 6.31 11.05
N VAL A 98 -7.81 5.17 10.42
CA VAL A 98 -7.72 5.08 8.97
C VAL A 98 -9.07 5.35 8.33
N ALA A 99 -10.16 4.78 8.85
CA ALA A 99 -11.51 5.01 8.35
C ALA A 99 -11.91 6.49 8.45
N GLN A 100 -11.62 7.14 9.58
CA GLN A 100 -11.85 8.58 9.77
C GLN A 100 -11.07 9.42 8.76
N ALA A 101 -9.79 9.08 8.52
CA ALA A 101 -8.96 9.76 7.52
C ALA A 101 -9.52 9.60 6.10
N VAL A 102 -10.11 8.44 5.78
CA VAL A 102 -10.80 8.20 4.49
C VAL A 102 -12.03 9.09 4.36
N VAL A 103 -12.90 9.10 5.38
CA VAL A 103 -14.13 9.93 5.36
C VAL A 103 -13.78 11.42 5.19
N ALA A 104 -12.77 11.91 5.93
CA ALA A 104 -12.31 13.29 5.78
C ALA A 104 -11.78 13.58 4.37
N ALA A 105 -10.94 12.69 3.85
CA ALA A 105 -10.35 12.84 2.52
C ALA A 105 -11.39 12.83 1.39
N VAL A 106 -12.42 11.99 1.50
CA VAL A 106 -13.53 11.94 0.52
C VAL A 106 -14.33 13.25 0.55
N LYS A 107 -14.62 13.80 1.75
CA LYS A 107 -15.31 15.09 1.89
C LYS A 107 -14.49 16.27 1.34
N GLU A 108 -13.17 16.18 1.41
CA GLU A 108 -12.22 17.18 0.91
C GLU A 108 -11.83 16.93 -0.56
N GLU A 109 -12.40 15.94 -1.23
CA GLU A 109 -12.09 15.52 -2.60
C GLU A 109 -10.60 15.20 -2.80
N ARG A 110 -9.92 14.74 -1.75
CA ARG A 110 -8.50 14.43 -1.77
C ARG A 110 -8.24 13.10 -2.48
N PHE A 111 -7.37 13.11 -3.50
CA PHE A 111 -7.07 11.91 -4.28
C PHE A 111 -6.18 10.91 -3.51
N TYR A 112 -4.97 11.31 -3.06
CA TYR A 112 -4.09 10.42 -2.29
C TYR A 112 -4.36 10.53 -0.79
N ILE A 113 -4.68 9.38 -0.17
CA ILE A 113 -4.91 9.29 1.28
C ILE A 113 -3.70 8.58 1.92
N LEU A 114 -2.74 9.37 2.39
CA LEU A 114 -1.51 8.91 3.03
C LEU A 114 -1.67 9.01 4.56
N THR A 115 -1.96 7.88 5.21
CA THR A 115 -2.19 7.84 6.67
C THR A 115 -0.90 7.87 7.49
N HIS A 116 0.26 7.67 6.86
CA HIS A 116 1.57 7.61 7.50
C HIS A 116 2.50 8.67 6.89
N PRO A 117 2.60 9.89 7.46
CA PRO A 117 3.32 11.03 6.84
C PRO A 117 4.80 10.77 6.53
N ARG A 118 5.47 9.90 7.31
CA ARG A 118 6.88 9.56 7.12
C ARG A 118 7.18 8.92 5.76
N ILE A 119 6.19 8.29 5.13
CA ILE A 119 6.36 7.64 3.83
C ILE A 119 6.70 8.62 2.70
N LYS A 120 6.36 9.90 2.85
CA LYS A 120 6.63 10.94 1.85
C LYS A 120 8.11 11.05 1.49
N GLY A 121 9.00 10.85 2.48
CA GLY A 121 10.45 10.83 2.24
C GLY A 121 10.88 9.69 1.31
N ALA A 122 10.37 8.48 1.55
CA ALA A 122 10.68 7.31 0.71
C ALA A 122 10.09 7.44 -0.71
N ILE A 123 8.88 8.01 -0.83
CA ILE A 123 8.28 8.31 -2.15
C ILE A 123 9.14 9.30 -2.91
N ARG A 124 9.56 10.40 -2.27
CA ARG A 124 10.45 11.41 -2.89
C ARG A 124 11.75 10.77 -3.34
N ALA A 125 12.41 10.01 -2.47
CA ALA A 125 13.67 9.35 -2.78
C ALA A 125 13.53 8.42 -4.02
N ARG A 126 12.42 7.66 -4.10
CA ARG A 126 12.15 6.82 -5.27
C ARG A 126 11.98 7.64 -6.55
N MET A 127 11.26 8.76 -6.49
CA MET A 127 11.08 9.63 -7.66
C MET A 127 12.41 10.28 -8.10
N GLU A 128 13.23 10.71 -7.15
CA GLU A 128 14.57 11.23 -7.44
C GLU A 128 15.45 10.16 -8.11
N ASP A 129 15.42 8.92 -7.62
CA ASP A 129 16.20 7.82 -8.24
C ASP A 129 15.75 7.56 -9.69
N ILE A 130 14.44 7.64 -9.97
CA ILE A 130 13.90 7.48 -11.33
C ILE A 130 14.31 8.65 -12.22
N LEU A 131 14.18 9.90 -11.74
CA LEU A 131 14.48 11.11 -12.52
C LEU A 131 15.98 11.25 -12.84
N GLU A 132 16.83 10.76 -11.94
CA GLU A 132 18.27 10.82 -12.11
C GLU A 132 18.86 9.48 -12.63
N GLU A 133 18.01 8.55 -13.07
CA GLU A 133 18.38 7.24 -13.63
C GLU A 133 19.32 6.43 -12.72
N ARG A 134 19.19 6.58 -11.40
CA ARG A 134 19.99 5.90 -10.38
C ARG A 134 19.44 4.52 -10.02
N ALA A 135 20.30 3.66 -9.50
CA ALA A 135 19.86 2.44 -8.84
C ALA A 135 18.92 2.76 -7.66
N PRO A 136 17.83 1.99 -7.45
CA PRO A 136 16.82 2.30 -6.45
C PRO A 136 17.38 2.14 -5.03
N ARG A 137 17.24 3.16 -4.21
CA ARG A 137 17.52 3.10 -2.76
C ARG A 137 16.52 2.19 -2.05
N ASN A 138 17.00 1.49 -1.03
CA ASN A 138 16.11 0.68 -0.20
C ASN A 138 15.19 1.59 0.62
N PRO A 139 13.85 1.58 0.39
CA PRO A 139 12.92 2.48 1.09
C PRO A 139 12.77 2.16 2.59
N MET A 140 13.25 1.00 3.04
CA MET A 140 13.20 0.62 4.45
C MET A 140 14.43 1.11 5.24
N ALA A 141 15.43 1.68 4.57
CA ALA A 141 16.63 2.24 5.17
C ALA A 141 16.64 3.78 5.22
N LEU A 142 15.50 4.41 4.82
CA LEU A 142 15.32 5.86 4.74
C LEU A 142 14.59 6.44 5.98
#